data_ae545bcfa9b423f9e11d9aae99e0f261
#
_entry.id   ae545bcfa9b423f9e11d9aae99e0f261
#
_cell.length_a   1.000
_cell.length_b   1.000
_cell.length_c   1.000
_cell.angle_alpha   90.00
_cell.angle_beta   90.00
_cell.angle_gamma   90.00
#
_symmetry.space_group_name_H-M   'P 1'
#
loop_
_entity.id
_entity.type
_entity.pdbx_description
1 polymer ?
#
loop_
_entity_poly.entity_id
_entity_poly.type
_entity_poly.pdbx_seq_one_letter_code
_entity_poly.pdbx_strand_id
1 'polypeptide(L)'
;MDKSTFVKYHVPCSNCGSSDARSINDDGSSYCFSCTTFFPNDTGINQQYERGDMQTAEKITDLSYHQGTLSAISDRGINSETCKKYGVKVIYNGNNLIAKHIYPYYDETGQMIATKTRYVKEKQFSILGSTSNSGLFGQQLFNGGKFVTLTEGEVDAMSVYQMLGSKYPVVSIKNGVASALKDVKKSYTWLDKFDNIVINFDNDEVGREAAYKVADLFQPGKVKIVKLPEMYKDANDLLRSKKYEEYVKAWWNAPIHAPDGIVEGSQLLSEVLEPIVKSRIDYGWKGLDDLTYGIRSGELVTITAGTG
;
A
#
# COMPACT_ATOMS: atom_id res chain seq x y z
N MET A 1 19.19 7.34 28.97
CA MET A 1 19.79 6.46 27.93
C MET A 1 19.43 7.10 26.61
N ASP A 2 20.35 7.82 26.01
CA ASP A 2 20.17 8.43 24.70
C ASP A 2 19.97 7.30 23.70
N LYS A 3 18.89 7.40 22.91
CA LYS A 3 18.60 6.45 21.84
C LYS A 3 19.52 6.80 20.66
N SER A 4 20.54 5.98 20.41
CA SER A 4 21.35 6.09 19.19
C SER A 4 20.44 5.95 17.95
N THR A 5 20.69 6.77 16.96
CA THR A 5 19.90 6.81 15.73
C THR A 5 20.75 6.31 14.56
N PHE A 6 20.20 5.47 13.69
CA PHE A 6 20.91 5.01 12.51
C PHE A 6 21.16 6.18 11.54
N VAL A 7 22.43 6.38 11.20
CA VAL A 7 22.87 7.43 10.27
C VAL A 7 23.28 6.90 8.90
N LYS A 8 23.55 5.59 8.78
CA LYS A 8 23.88 4.94 7.51
C LYS A 8 23.22 3.57 7.44
N TYR A 9 22.62 3.27 6.30
CA TYR A 9 21.90 2.03 6.01
C TYR A 9 22.55 1.29 4.84
N HIS A 10 22.18 0.03 4.65
CA HIS A 10 22.61 -0.79 3.51
C HIS A 10 24.12 -0.93 3.39
N VAL A 11 24.79 -1.23 4.51
CA VAL A 11 26.23 -1.46 4.56
C VAL A 11 26.50 -2.97 4.56
N PRO A 12 27.54 -3.44 3.84
CA PRO A 12 27.94 -4.84 3.89
C PRO A 12 28.29 -5.31 5.32
N CYS A 13 27.91 -6.52 5.65
CA CYS A 13 28.22 -7.12 6.93
C CYS A 13 29.42 -8.07 6.81
N SER A 14 30.48 -7.78 7.52
CA SER A 14 31.68 -8.62 7.55
C SER A 14 31.49 -9.97 8.26
N ASN A 15 30.45 -10.08 9.11
CA ASN A 15 30.19 -11.30 9.87
C ASN A 15 29.38 -12.35 9.07
N CYS A 16 28.39 -11.94 8.29
CA CYS A 16 27.52 -12.88 7.56
C CYS A 16 27.62 -12.77 6.04
N GLY A 17 28.43 -11.83 5.53
CA GLY A 17 28.60 -11.63 4.10
C GLY A 17 27.41 -10.96 3.39
N SER A 18 26.36 -10.54 4.12
CA SER A 18 25.26 -9.78 3.52
C SER A 18 25.79 -8.48 2.93
N SER A 19 25.35 -8.14 1.71
CA SER A 19 25.79 -6.96 0.99
C SER A 19 25.18 -5.65 1.51
N ASP A 20 24.07 -5.70 2.27
CA ASP A 20 23.22 -4.52 2.54
C ASP A 20 22.47 -4.56 3.88
N ALA A 21 22.65 -5.59 4.70
CA ALA A 21 21.82 -5.78 5.90
C ALA A 21 22.33 -5.06 7.16
N ARG A 22 23.41 -4.28 7.10
CA ARG A 22 23.98 -3.58 8.26
C ARG A 22 23.65 -2.09 8.23
N SER A 23 23.31 -1.53 9.40
CA SER A 23 23.12 -0.10 9.61
C SER A 23 24.06 0.43 10.69
N ILE A 24 24.56 1.65 10.53
CA ILE A 24 25.50 2.31 11.44
C ILE A 24 24.75 3.41 12.19
N ASN A 25 24.99 3.50 13.51
CA ASN A 25 24.47 4.52 14.38
C ASN A 25 25.35 5.79 14.42
N ASP A 26 24.79 6.87 14.94
CA ASP A 26 25.47 8.15 15.16
C ASP A 26 26.61 8.08 16.19
N ASP A 27 26.57 7.08 17.09
CA ASP A 27 27.62 6.80 18.08
C ASP A 27 28.77 5.93 17.53
N GLY A 28 28.75 5.57 16.25
CA GLY A 28 29.73 4.70 15.60
C GLY A 28 29.51 3.22 15.81
N SER A 29 28.48 2.81 16.57
CA SER A 29 28.06 1.42 16.65
C SER A 29 27.30 1.00 15.39
N SER A 30 27.19 -0.30 15.13
CA SER A 30 26.37 -0.77 14.00
C SER A 30 25.65 -2.08 14.33
N TYR A 31 24.57 -2.34 13.60
CA TYR A 31 23.75 -3.53 13.74
C TYR A 31 23.46 -4.17 12.39
N CYS A 32 23.65 -5.47 12.29
CA CYS A 32 23.27 -6.24 11.10
C CYS A 32 21.93 -6.94 11.32
N PHE A 33 20.94 -6.63 10.48
CA PHE A 33 19.61 -7.21 10.56
C PHE A 33 19.51 -8.63 9.99
N SER A 34 20.50 -9.06 9.19
CA SER A 34 20.53 -10.42 8.63
C SER A 34 21.04 -11.44 9.64
N CYS A 35 22.11 -11.15 10.37
CA CYS A 35 22.70 -12.06 11.34
C CYS A 35 22.51 -11.61 12.80
N THR A 36 21.73 -10.56 13.03
CA THR A 36 21.42 -10.01 14.36
C THR A 36 22.64 -9.65 15.22
N THR A 37 23.79 -9.36 14.57
CA THR A 37 25.03 -9.03 15.25
C THR A 37 25.13 -7.54 15.50
N PHE A 38 25.46 -7.17 16.74
CA PHE A 38 25.79 -5.79 17.13
C PHE A 38 27.30 -5.59 17.15
N PHE A 39 27.78 -4.49 16.59
CA PHE A 39 29.17 -4.09 16.55
C PHE A 39 29.34 -2.80 17.37
N PRO A 40 29.96 -2.84 18.57
CA PRO A 40 29.98 -1.69 19.48
C PRO A 40 30.89 -0.54 19.03
N ASN A 41 31.92 -0.80 18.24
CA ASN A 41 32.80 0.23 17.67
C ASN A 41 33.24 -0.19 16.27
N ASP A 42 32.67 0.43 15.27
CA ASP A 42 33.00 0.15 13.87
C ASP A 42 34.08 1.13 13.36
N THR A 43 35.32 0.97 13.85
CA THR A 43 36.46 1.82 13.48
C THR A 43 36.96 1.62 12.04
N GLY A 44 36.24 0.87 11.22
CA GLY A 44 36.65 0.48 9.86
C GLY A 44 36.38 1.54 8.76
N ILE A 45 35.86 2.72 9.08
CA ILE A 45 35.62 3.77 8.08
C ILE A 45 36.10 5.11 8.62
N ASN A 46 37.46 5.29 8.67
CA ASN A 46 38.07 6.61 8.70
C ASN A 46 38.05 7.17 7.28
N GLN A 47 36.97 7.81 6.87
CA GLN A 47 36.99 8.88 5.89
C GLN A 47 36.19 10.05 6.46
N GLN A 48 36.92 11.15 6.61
CA GLN A 48 36.48 12.46 7.02
C GLN A 48 35.12 12.81 6.42
N TYR A 49 34.09 12.77 7.26
CA TYR A 49 32.89 13.58 7.06
C TYR A 49 32.93 14.65 8.14
N GLU A 50 33.31 15.86 7.75
CA GLU A 50 33.13 17.06 8.53
C GLU A 50 31.69 17.11 8.99
N ARG A 51 31.47 17.36 10.29
CA ARG A 51 30.17 17.73 10.86
C ARG A 51 29.69 18.99 10.17
N GLY A 52 28.93 18.84 9.13
CA GLY A 52 28.10 19.91 8.60
C GLY A 52 27.04 20.21 9.64
N ASP A 53 27.04 21.42 10.13
CA ASP A 53 26.10 21.98 11.08
C ASP A 53 24.67 21.56 10.78
N MET A 54 23.90 21.21 11.83
CA MET A 54 22.44 21.21 11.83
C MET A 54 21.94 22.62 11.47
N GLN A 55 22.03 22.96 10.22
CA GLN A 55 21.30 24.09 9.69
C GLN A 55 19.84 23.66 9.55
N THR A 56 19.00 24.34 10.31
CA THR A 56 17.58 24.59 10.14
C THR A 56 17.03 24.11 8.79
N ALA A 57 15.80 23.60 8.78
CA ALA A 57 15.00 23.11 7.64
C ALA A 57 14.92 24.10 6.45
N GLU A 58 16.05 24.59 6.01
CA GLU A 58 16.21 25.45 4.84
C GLU A 58 16.40 24.56 3.61
N LYS A 59 15.34 24.50 2.81
CA LYS A 59 15.31 24.13 1.40
C LYS A 59 16.14 22.89 1.05
N ILE A 60 15.54 21.72 1.20
CA ILE A 60 15.96 20.54 0.44
C ILE A 60 15.66 20.83 -1.03
N THR A 61 16.50 21.62 -1.65
CA THR A 61 16.55 21.73 -3.09
C THR A 61 17.41 20.58 -3.57
N ASP A 62 16.77 19.41 -3.81
CA ASP A 62 17.44 18.33 -4.51
C ASP A 62 17.89 18.84 -5.88
N LEU A 63 19.18 19.07 -6.05
CA LEU A 63 19.76 19.44 -7.34
C LEU A 63 19.32 18.48 -8.44
N SER A 64 19.15 17.18 -8.14
CA SER A 64 18.69 16.18 -9.09
C SER A 64 17.21 16.40 -9.47
N TYR A 65 16.35 16.81 -8.54
CA TYR A 65 14.97 17.14 -8.85
C TYR A 65 14.86 18.39 -9.76
N HIS A 66 15.72 19.40 -9.51
CA HIS A 66 15.76 20.59 -10.36
C HIS A 66 16.30 20.29 -11.76
N GLN A 67 17.25 19.37 -11.89
CA GLN A 67 17.80 18.94 -13.18
C GLN A 67 16.85 18.04 -13.97
N GLY A 68 15.87 17.42 -13.32
CA GLY A 68 14.89 16.56 -13.96
C GLY A 68 13.89 17.32 -14.82
N THR A 69 13.40 16.67 -15.87
CA THR A 69 12.39 17.18 -16.80
C THR A 69 11.04 16.57 -16.52
N LEU A 70 9.97 17.41 -16.52
CA LEU A 70 8.58 16.93 -16.50
C LEU A 70 8.25 16.33 -17.86
N SER A 71 8.43 15.04 -18.01
CA SER A 71 8.23 14.31 -19.26
C SER A 71 7.54 12.97 -19.00
N ALA A 72 7.05 12.34 -20.06
CA ALA A 72 6.47 11.00 -19.98
C ALA A 72 7.49 9.97 -19.48
N ILE A 73 7.01 9.00 -18.70
CA ILE A 73 7.78 7.80 -18.35
C ILE A 73 7.45 6.73 -19.39
N SER A 74 8.10 6.83 -20.55
CA SER A 74 7.77 6.03 -21.73
C SER A 74 7.98 4.53 -21.53
N ASP A 75 8.99 4.13 -20.77
CA ASP A 75 9.25 2.73 -20.40
C ASP A 75 8.16 2.11 -19.51
N ARG A 76 7.32 2.96 -18.90
CA ARG A 76 6.18 2.58 -18.07
C ARG A 76 4.83 2.91 -18.69
N GLY A 77 4.79 3.49 -19.88
CA GLY A 77 3.54 3.87 -20.56
C GLY A 77 2.81 5.06 -19.93
N ILE A 78 3.45 5.80 -19.03
CA ILE A 78 2.86 6.95 -18.34
C ILE A 78 3.08 8.20 -19.17
N ASN A 79 2.01 8.93 -19.46
CA ASN A 79 2.04 10.13 -20.27
C ASN A 79 2.57 11.36 -19.49
N SER A 80 2.93 12.41 -20.24
CA SER A 80 3.49 13.64 -19.67
C SER A 80 2.51 14.40 -18.79
N GLU A 81 1.21 14.31 -19.06
CA GLU A 81 0.16 15.01 -18.29
C GLU A 81 0.05 14.42 -16.90
N THR A 82 0.06 13.09 -16.78
CA THR A 82 0.08 12.40 -15.50
C THR A 82 1.37 12.72 -14.73
N CYS A 83 2.53 12.71 -15.39
CA CYS A 83 3.79 13.09 -14.74
C CYS A 83 3.76 14.55 -14.23
N LYS A 84 3.23 15.47 -15.01
CA LYS A 84 3.04 16.90 -14.61
C LYS A 84 2.09 17.00 -13.41
N LYS A 85 0.98 16.27 -13.41
CA LYS A 85 0.02 16.28 -12.30
C LYS A 85 0.66 15.87 -10.99
N TYR A 86 1.47 14.79 -10.98
CA TYR A 86 2.14 14.29 -9.79
C TYR A 86 3.47 14.98 -9.48
N GLY A 87 3.96 15.86 -10.36
CA GLY A 87 5.24 16.52 -10.23
C GLY A 87 6.43 15.57 -10.44
N VAL A 88 6.22 14.43 -11.10
CA VAL A 88 7.26 13.43 -11.34
C VAL A 88 8.14 13.86 -12.49
N LYS A 89 9.44 13.81 -12.27
CA LYS A 89 10.45 14.18 -13.26
C LYS A 89 11.29 12.98 -13.67
N VAL A 90 11.88 13.06 -14.85
CA VAL A 90 12.82 12.07 -15.37
C VAL A 90 14.18 12.70 -15.65
N ILE A 91 15.23 11.91 -15.54
CA ILE A 91 16.58 12.27 -16.02
C ILE A 91 16.95 11.28 -17.11
N TYR A 92 17.43 11.81 -18.21
CA TYR A 92 17.94 11.05 -19.35
C TYR A 92 19.45 10.83 -19.23
N ASN A 93 19.92 9.69 -19.72
CA ASN A 93 21.36 9.45 -19.89
C ASN A 93 21.87 10.04 -21.22
N GLY A 94 23.18 9.91 -21.49
CA GLY A 94 23.80 10.39 -22.72
C GLY A 94 23.25 9.77 -24.02
N ASN A 95 22.54 8.65 -23.93
CA ASN A 95 21.90 7.97 -25.06
C ASN A 95 20.40 8.35 -25.19
N ASN A 96 19.96 9.40 -24.51
CA ASN A 96 18.57 9.85 -24.49
C ASN A 96 17.55 8.80 -23.97
N LEU A 97 18.01 7.85 -23.13
CA LEU A 97 17.17 6.90 -22.44
C LEU A 97 16.92 7.39 -21.01
N ILE A 98 15.73 7.09 -20.48
CA ILE A 98 15.39 7.44 -19.08
C ILE A 98 16.31 6.66 -18.15
N ALA A 99 17.11 7.39 -17.37
CA ALA A 99 18.02 6.83 -16.38
C ALA A 99 17.41 6.82 -14.98
N LYS A 100 16.61 7.86 -14.65
CA LYS A 100 16.02 8.02 -13.33
C LYS A 100 14.58 8.53 -13.40
N HIS A 101 13.74 8.06 -12.47
CA HIS A 101 12.47 8.67 -12.14
C HIS A 101 12.59 9.32 -10.77
N ILE A 102 12.09 10.54 -10.60
CA ILE A 102 12.17 11.29 -9.34
C ILE A 102 10.74 11.64 -8.89
N TYR A 103 10.37 11.11 -7.73
CA TYR A 103 9.05 11.24 -7.12
C TYR A 103 9.13 12.22 -5.95
N PRO A 104 8.41 13.36 -5.98
CA PRO A 104 8.39 14.32 -4.88
C PRO A 104 7.43 13.88 -3.78
N TYR A 105 7.79 14.15 -2.53
CA TYR A 105 6.99 13.92 -1.34
C TYR A 105 6.79 15.22 -0.58
N TYR A 106 5.57 15.44 -0.14
CA TYR A 106 5.12 16.68 0.48
C TYR A 106 4.61 16.41 1.90
N ASP A 107 4.77 17.40 2.76
CA ASP A 107 4.15 17.43 4.08
C ASP A 107 2.68 17.93 4.02
N GLU A 108 2.05 18.04 5.17
CA GLU A 108 0.67 18.51 5.31
C GLU A 108 0.49 19.98 4.90
N THR A 109 1.56 20.77 4.90
CA THR A 109 1.54 22.19 4.48
C THR A 109 1.67 22.34 2.97
N GLY A 110 1.94 21.25 2.25
CA GLY A 110 2.21 21.26 0.80
C GLY A 110 3.66 21.63 0.45
N GLN A 111 4.57 21.63 1.44
CA GLN A 111 6.00 21.82 1.19
C GLN A 111 6.63 20.49 0.78
N MET A 112 7.46 20.50 -0.27
CA MET A 112 8.25 19.34 -0.66
C MET A 112 9.38 19.11 0.37
N ILE A 113 9.35 17.97 1.05
CA ILE A 113 10.28 17.61 2.12
C ILE A 113 11.19 16.44 1.80
N ALA A 114 10.88 15.71 0.74
CA ALA A 114 11.72 14.61 0.28
C ALA A 114 11.49 14.33 -1.20
N THR A 115 12.48 13.68 -1.82
CA THR A 115 12.36 13.06 -3.14
C THR A 115 12.82 11.62 -3.07
N LYS A 116 12.12 10.72 -3.76
CA LYS A 116 12.51 9.33 -3.96
C LYS A 116 12.93 9.15 -5.41
N THR A 117 14.15 8.70 -5.62
CA THR A 117 14.71 8.51 -6.94
C THR A 117 14.83 7.03 -7.24
N ARG A 118 14.22 6.58 -8.33
CA ARG A 118 14.39 5.24 -8.89
C ARG A 118 15.47 5.28 -9.98
N TYR A 119 16.49 4.49 -9.82
CA TYR A 119 17.48 4.21 -10.85
C TYR A 119 16.95 3.08 -11.74
N VAL A 120 16.67 3.38 -13.01
CA VAL A 120 15.92 2.48 -13.90
C VAL A 120 16.70 1.19 -14.19
N LYS A 121 18.02 1.34 -14.49
CA LYS A 121 18.88 0.21 -14.85
C LYS A 121 19.16 -0.71 -13.66
N GLU A 122 19.52 -0.13 -12.53
CA GLU A 122 19.90 -0.83 -11.31
C GLU A 122 18.69 -1.35 -10.52
N LYS A 123 17.48 -0.85 -10.82
CA LYS A 123 16.24 -1.09 -10.07
C LYS A 123 16.34 -0.74 -8.58
N GLN A 124 17.23 0.20 -8.27
CA GLN A 124 17.48 0.69 -6.90
C GLN A 124 16.74 1.99 -6.64
N PHE A 125 16.56 2.29 -5.35
CA PHE A 125 15.96 3.54 -4.91
C PHE A 125 16.93 4.29 -3.99
N SER A 126 16.90 5.61 -4.07
CA SER A 126 17.47 6.50 -3.06
C SER A 126 16.44 7.51 -2.60
N ILE A 127 16.55 7.97 -1.37
CA ILE A 127 15.68 8.99 -0.80
C ILE A 127 16.58 10.13 -0.36
N LEU A 128 16.25 11.35 -0.79
CA LEU A 128 16.81 12.57 -0.29
C LEU A 128 15.76 13.28 0.56
N GLY A 129 16.14 13.78 1.74
CA GLY A 129 15.21 14.27 2.73
C GLY A 129 14.58 13.16 3.56
N SER A 130 13.44 13.43 4.20
CA SER A 130 12.76 12.45 5.06
C SER A 130 11.31 12.26 4.67
N THR A 131 10.95 11.04 4.25
CA THR A 131 9.56 10.66 3.99
C THR A 131 8.78 10.35 5.28
N SER A 132 9.45 10.35 6.46
CA SER A 132 8.76 10.06 7.72
C SER A 132 7.65 11.06 8.03
N ASN A 133 7.83 12.33 7.66
CA ASN A 133 6.85 13.39 7.87
C ASN A 133 6.00 13.71 6.64
N SER A 134 6.20 13.02 5.52
CA SER A 134 5.34 13.20 4.35
C SER A 134 4.01 12.47 4.49
N GLY A 135 3.02 12.91 3.71
CA GLY A 135 1.83 12.15 3.36
C GLY A 135 2.15 10.97 2.43
N LEU A 136 1.11 10.30 1.94
CA LEU A 136 1.19 9.33 0.84
C LEU A 136 1.65 10.02 -0.45
N PHE A 137 2.26 9.28 -1.37
CA PHE A 137 2.60 9.85 -2.66
C PHE A 137 1.34 10.33 -3.40
N GLY A 138 1.32 11.58 -3.82
CA GLY A 138 0.19 12.21 -4.50
C GLY A 138 -0.91 12.74 -3.56
N GLN A 139 -0.80 12.57 -2.25
CA GLN A 139 -1.82 12.98 -1.27
C GLN A 139 -2.16 14.47 -1.36
N GLN A 140 -1.17 15.32 -1.57
CA GLN A 140 -1.33 16.79 -1.67
C GLN A 140 -2.17 17.25 -2.87
N LEU A 141 -2.43 16.36 -3.82
CA LEU A 141 -3.18 16.68 -5.04
C LEU A 141 -4.71 16.61 -4.86
N PHE A 142 -5.17 16.04 -3.74
CA PHE A 142 -6.57 15.70 -3.53
C PHE A 142 -7.00 15.99 -2.09
N ASN A 143 -8.21 16.48 -1.90
CA ASN A 143 -8.70 16.91 -0.59
C ASN A 143 -9.89 16.10 -0.04
N GLY A 144 -10.39 15.14 -0.81
CA GLY A 144 -11.56 14.31 -0.47
C GLY A 144 -12.35 13.98 -1.73
N GLY A 145 -13.42 13.22 -1.58
CA GLY A 145 -14.31 12.85 -2.68
C GLY A 145 -14.96 11.49 -2.51
N LYS A 146 -15.62 11.03 -3.56
CA LYS A 146 -16.37 9.76 -3.51
C LYS A 146 -15.45 8.52 -3.47
N PHE A 147 -14.31 8.58 -4.16
CA PHE A 147 -13.36 7.48 -4.24
C PHE A 147 -11.93 7.98 -4.11
N VAL A 148 -11.09 7.19 -3.44
CA VAL A 148 -9.63 7.27 -3.53
C VAL A 148 -9.08 5.87 -3.77
N THR A 149 -8.10 5.74 -4.66
CA THR A 149 -7.38 4.47 -4.83
C THR A 149 -6.03 4.54 -4.12
N LEU A 150 -5.72 3.50 -3.36
CA LEU A 150 -4.45 3.32 -2.68
C LEU A 150 -3.68 2.19 -3.37
N THR A 151 -2.51 2.50 -3.91
CA THR A 151 -1.63 1.54 -4.59
C THR A 151 -0.36 1.29 -3.78
N GLU A 152 0.41 0.27 -4.18
CA GLU A 152 1.67 -0.03 -3.52
C GLU A 152 2.79 0.92 -3.95
N GLY A 153 2.91 1.19 -5.24
CA GLY A 153 4.00 1.97 -5.82
C GLY A 153 3.56 3.25 -6.51
N GLU A 154 4.49 4.19 -6.67
CA GLU A 154 4.26 5.48 -7.34
C GLU A 154 3.89 5.29 -8.81
N VAL A 155 4.52 4.31 -9.47
CA VAL A 155 4.24 3.96 -10.87
C VAL A 155 2.82 3.45 -11.02
N ASP A 156 2.36 2.61 -10.06
CA ASP A 156 1.00 2.07 -10.08
C ASP A 156 -0.02 3.16 -9.81
N ALA A 157 0.26 4.09 -8.88
CA ALA A 157 -0.62 5.23 -8.65
C ALA A 157 -0.84 6.06 -9.93
N MET A 158 0.24 6.39 -10.63
CA MET A 158 0.15 7.12 -11.89
C MET A 158 -0.53 6.31 -12.99
N SER A 159 -0.28 4.99 -13.05
CA SER A 159 -0.92 4.09 -14.01
C SER A 159 -2.43 4.03 -13.81
N VAL A 160 -2.86 3.82 -12.58
CA VAL A 160 -4.28 3.81 -12.21
C VAL A 160 -4.94 5.14 -12.50
N TYR A 161 -4.32 6.24 -12.09
CA TYR A 161 -4.84 7.57 -12.37
C TYR A 161 -5.09 7.80 -13.87
N GLN A 162 -4.12 7.41 -14.70
CA GLN A 162 -4.23 7.53 -16.16
C GLN A 162 -5.32 6.61 -16.73
N MET A 163 -5.40 5.34 -16.31
CA MET A 163 -6.41 4.40 -16.78
C MET A 163 -7.83 4.78 -16.37
N LEU A 164 -8.00 5.44 -15.22
CA LEU A 164 -9.28 5.97 -14.76
C LEU A 164 -9.64 7.32 -15.40
N GLY A 165 -8.96 7.70 -16.48
CA GLY A 165 -9.22 8.94 -17.25
C GLY A 165 -8.87 10.20 -16.48
N SER A 166 -7.92 10.13 -15.54
CA SER A 166 -7.44 11.27 -14.73
C SER A 166 -8.52 11.97 -13.89
N LYS A 167 -9.55 11.22 -13.50
CA LYS A 167 -10.73 11.77 -12.80
C LYS A 167 -10.75 11.47 -11.30
N TYR A 168 -10.27 10.30 -10.90
CA TYR A 168 -10.37 9.84 -9.52
C TYR A 168 -9.03 10.00 -8.80
N PRO A 169 -9.05 10.40 -7.50
CA PRO A 169 -7.87 10.44 -6.65
C PRO A 169 -7.16 9.08 -6.58
N VAL A 170 -5.85 9.09 -6.79
CA VAL A 170 -5.00 7.92 -6.63
C VAL A 170 -3.72 8.30 -5.88
N VAL A 171 -3.37 7.53 -4.88
CA VAL A 171 -2.17 7.71 -4.05
C VAL A 171 -1.45 6.39 -3.87
N SER A 172 -0.18 6.43 -3.48
CA SER A 172 0.52 5.19 -3.09
C SER A 172 1.14 5.29 -1.70
N ILE A 173 1.35 4.11 -1.08
CA ILE A 173 2.22 3.99 0.09
C ILE A 173 3.66 4.29 -0.32
N LYS A 174 4.55 4.53 0.67
CA LYS A 174 5.87 5.13 0.42
C LYS A 174 6.97 4.09 0.18
N ASN A 175 6.97 3.02 0.95
CA ASN A 175 8.07 2.07 1.01
C ASN A 175 7.61 0.61 0.89
N GLY A 176 6.63 0.34 0.02
CA GLY A 176 6.08 -0.99 -0.21
C GLY A 176 5.25 -1.52 0.97
N VAL A 177 4.74 -2.73 0.83
CA VAL A 177 3.77 -3.35 1.74
C VAL A 177 4.22 -3.44 3.19
N ALA A 178 5.52 -3.58 3.46
CA ALA A 178 6.06 -3.62 4.83
C ALA A 178 5.75 -2.35 5.64
N SER A 179 5.61 -1.20 4.98
CA SER A 179 5.26 0.07 5.62
C SER A 179 3.76 0.43 5.51
N ALA A 180 2.97 -0.36 4.79
CA ALA A 180 1.58 -0.03 4.43
C ALA A 180 0.74 0.38 5.64
N LEU A 181 0.70 -0.43 6.69
CA LEU A 181 -0.07 -0.13 7.90
C LEU A 181 0.38 1.18 8.58
N LYS A 182 1.69 1.42 8.64
CA LYS A 182 2.24 2.65 9.24
C LYS A 182 1.85 3.88 8.41
N ASP A 183 2.00 3.80 7.10
CA ASP A 183 1.72 4.90 6.18
C ASP A 183 0.22 5.23 6.17
N VAL A 184 -0.63 4.21 6.14
CA VAL A 184 -2.09 4.37 6.16
C VAL A 184 -2.57 4.92 7.50
N LYS A 185 -2.09 4.41 8.64
CA LYS A 185 -2.44 4.95 9.97
C LYS A 185 -2.09 6.42 10.08
N LYS A 186 -0.94 6.84 9.55
CA LYS A 186 -0.54 8.24 9.54
C LYS A 186 -1.47 9.11 8.69
N SER A 187 -1.92 8.61 7.56
CA SER A 187 -2.80 9.32 6.63
C SER A 187 -4.29 8.99 6.83
N TYR A 188 -4.65 8.30 7.94
CA TYR A 188 -6.00 7.80 8.19
C TYR A 188 -7.06 8.91 8.08
N THR A 189 -6.88 10.01 8.79
CA THR A 189 -7.83 11.14 8.80
C THR A 189 -8.03 11.74 7.41
N TRP A 190 -7.00 11.70 6.56
CA TRP A 190 -7.11 12.16 5.17
C TRP A 190 -7.84 11.13 4.31
N LEU A 191 -7.50 9.84 4.41
CA LEU A 191 -8.19 8.76 3.70
C LEU A 191 -9.67 8.67 4.09
N ASP A 192 -9.98 8.93 5.35
CA ASP A 192 -11.34 8.87 5.87
C ASP A 192 -12.28 9.96 5.31
N LYS A 193 -11.75 11.00 4.69
CA LYS A 193 -12.53 12.02 3.96
C LYS A 193 -13.19 11.51 2.67
N PHE A 194 -12.84 10.31 2.21
CA PHE A 194 -13.43 9.71 1.03
C PHE A 194 -14.52 8.73 1.41
N ASP A 195 -15.58 8.66 0.61
CA ASP A 195 -16.70 7.71 0.86
C ASP A 195 -16.24 6.27 0.68
N ASN A 196 -15.36 6.02 -0.30
CA ASN A 196 -14.84 4.70 -0.62
C ASN A 196 -13.32 4.74 -0.80
N ILE A 197 -12.64 3.77 -0.22
CA ILE A 197 -11.22 3.53 -0.41
C ILE A 197 -11.06 2.26 -1.24
N VAL A 198 -10.40 2.37 -2.38
CA VAL A 198 -10.16 1.24 -3.28
C VAL A 198 -8.70 0.85 -3.17
N ILE A 199 -8.39 -0.33 -2.64
CA ILE A 199 -7.02 -0.82 -2.49
C ILE A 199 -6.64 -1.63 -3.72
N ASN A 200 -5.52 -1.28 -4.34
CA ASN A 200 -4.91 -2.00 -5.45
C ASN A 200 -3.40 -2.18 -5.20
N PHE A 201 -3.05 -3.16 -4.41
CA PHE A 201 -1.67 -3.59 -4.22
C PHE A 201 -1.28 -4.65 -5.25
N ASP A 202 -0.01 -5.06 -5.24
CA ASP A 202 0.49 -6.08 -6.15
C ASP A 202 -0.31 -7.39 -6.04
N ASN A 203 -0.48 -8.08 -7.14
CA ASN A 203 -1.29 -9.29 -7.24
C ASN A 203 -0.53 -10.55 -6.79
N ASP A 204 0.37 -10.40 -5.82
CA ASP A 204 1.04 -11.50 -5.14
C ASP A 204 0.46 -11.74 -3.73
N GLU A 205 0.92 -12.78 -3.06
CA GLU A 205 0.40 -13.15 -1.73
C GLU A 205 0.66 -12.06 -0.69
N VAL A 206 1.84 -11.46 -0.73
CA VAL A 206 2.25 -10.42 0.23
C VAL A 206 1.43 -9.14 0.05
N GLY A 207 1.20 -8.74 -1.21
CA GLY A 207 0.34 -7.60 -1.56
C GLY A 207 -1.11 -7.82 -1.12
N ARG A 208 -1.66 -9.01 -1.37
CA ARG A 208 -3.02 -9.37 -0.94
C ARG A 208 -3.18 -9.35 0.57
N GLU A 209 -2.27 -9.98 1.32
CA GLU A 209 -2.31 -9.94 2.78
C GLU A 209 -2.24 -8.51 3.33
N ALA A 210 -1.35 -7.69 2.75
CA ALA A 210 -1.22 -6.31 3.17
C ALA A 210 -2.49 -5.50 2.86
N ALA A 211 -3.15 -5.76 1.72
CA ALA A 211 -4.41 -5.13 1.37
C ALA A 211 -5.51 -5.43 2.39
N TYR A 212 -5.65 -6.68 2.83
CA TYR A 212 -6.60 -7.06 3.88
C TYR A 212 -6.28 -6.38 5.22
N LYS A 213 -5.02 -6.45 5.67
CA LYS A 213 -4.59 -5.79 6.92
C LYS A 213 -4.83 -4.28 6.92
N VAL A 214 -4.67 -3.63 5.76
CA VAL A 214 -4.97 -2.20 5.60
C VAL A 214 -6.48 -1.96 5.59
N ALA A 215 -7.25 -2.82 4.94
CA ALA A 215 -8.71 -2.71 4.88
C ALA A 215 -9.36 -2.80 6.28
N ASP A 216 -8.82 -3.65 7.16
CA ASP A 216 -9.29 -3.83 8.54
C ASP A 216 -9.10 -2.59 9.43
N LEU A 217 -8.35 -1.58 8.97
CA LEU A 217 -8.24 -0.30 9.68
C LEU A 217 -9.50 0.57 9.56
N PHE A 218 -10.35 0.30 8.56
CA PHE A 218 -11.50 1.14 8.23
C PHE A 218 -12.81 0.46 8.60
N GLN A 219 -13.86 1.25 8.64
CA GLN A 219 -15.20 0.73 8.91
C GLN A 219 -15.64 -0.25 7.82
N PRO A 220 -16.38 -1.32 8.19
CA PRO A 220 -16.97 -2.24 7.23
C PRO A 220 -17.78 -1.50 6.17
N GLY A 221 -17.67 -1.94 4.92
CA GLY A 221 -18.36 -1.31 3.80
C GLY A 221 -17.63 -0.14 3.13
N LYS A 222 -16.57 0.40 3.76
CA LYS A 222 -15.83 1.56 3.22
C LYS A 222 -14.73 1.19 2.23
N VAL A 223 -14.16 0.00 2.37
CA VAL A 223 -13.01 -0.45 1.59
C VAL A 223 -13.43 -1.45 0.53
N LYS A 224 -12.88 -1.29 -0.66
CA LYS A 224 -12.96 -2.25 -1.76
C LYS A 224 -11.55 -2.71 -2.12
N ILE A 225 -11.38 -3.97 -2.49
CA ILE A 225 -10.08 -4.52 -2.89
C ILE A 225 -10.16 -4.96 -4.34
N VAL A 226 -9.33 -4.37 -5.20
CA VAL A 226 -9.27 -4.71 -6.62
C VAL A 226 -8.63 -6.09 -6.78
N LYS A 227 -9.25 -6.93 -7.59
CA LYS A 227 -8.69 -8.22 -8.02
C LYS A 227 -8.32 -8.10 -9.49
N LEU A 228 -7.02 -8.05 -9.76
CA LEU A 228 -6.50 -8.06 -11.13
C LEU A 228 -6.51 -9.49 -11.70
N PRO A 229 -6.60 -9.68 -13.04
CA PRO A 229 -6.38 -10.98 -13.65
C PRO A 229 -4.99 -11.52 -13.29
N GLU A 230 -4.88 -12.82 -13.02
CA GLU A 230 -3.66 -13.48 -12.50
C GLU A 230 -2.41 -13.28 -13.37
N MET A 231 -2.60 -13.06 -14.66
CA MET A 231 -1.51 -12.81 -15.61
C MET A 231 -0.80 -11.46 -15.42
N TYR A 232 -1.40 -10.52 -14.67
CA TYR A 232 -0.82 -9.20 -14.40
C TYR A 232 -0.40 -9.09 -12.93
N LYS A 233 0.85 -8.71 -12.73
CA LYS A 233 1.38 -8.54 -11.39
C LYS A 233 0.85 -7.27 -10.71
N ASP A 234 0.81 -6.17 -11.46
CA ASP A 234 0.50 -4.83 -10.95
C ASP A 234 -0.35 -4.03 -11.95
N ALA A 235 -0.78 -2.85 -11.54
CA ALA A 235 -1.57 -1.96 -12.39
C ALA A 235 -0.78 -1.42 -13.60
N ASN A 236 0.54 -1.27 -13.46
CA ASN A 236 1.37 -0.81 -14.57
C ASN A 236 1.46 -1.84 -15.70
N ASP A 237 1.40 -3.13 -15.39
CA ASP A 237 1.37 -4.19 -16.40
C ASP A 237 0.13 -4.06 -17.30
N LEU A 238 -1.05 -3.74 -16.74
CA LEU A 238 -2.26 -3.50 -17.53
C LEU A 238 -2.14 -2.24 -18.40
N LEU A 239 -1.58 -1.16 -17.83
CA LEU A 239 -1.34 0.07 -18.59
C LEU A 239 -0.43 -0.17 -19.79
N ARG A 240 0.71 -0.85 -19.58
CA ARG A 240 1.68 -1.18 -20.64
C ARG A 240 1.09 -2.11 -21.70
N SER A 241 0.22 -3.03 -21.28
CA SER A 241 -0.51 -3.94 -22.17
C SER A 241 -1.70 -3.28 -22.85
N LYS A 242 -1.97 -1.98 -22.61
CA LYS A 242 -3.11 -1.21 -23.14
C LYS A 242 -4.48 -1.80 -22.78
N LYS A 243 -4.57 -2.47 -21.63
CA LYS A 243 -5.77 -3.15 -21.12
C LYS A 243 -6.58 -2.26 -20.17
N TYR A 244 -6.84 -1.03 -20.59
CA TYR A 244 -7.51 0.00 -19.79
C TYR A 244 -8.92 -0.40 -19.36
N GLU A 245 -9.69 -0.96 -20.30
CA GLU A 245 -11.07 -1.40 -20.06
C GLU A 245 -11.12 -2.54 -19.03
N GLU A 246 -10.17 -3.47 -19.10
CA GLU A 246 -10.06 -4.59 -18.14
C GLU A 246 -9.80 -4.03 -16.72
N TYR A 247 -8.88 -3.05 -16.61
CA TYR A 247 -8.61 -2.41 -15.34
C TYR A 247 -9.83 -1.66 -14.80
N VAL A 248 -10.45 -0.82 -15.62
CA VAL A 248 -11.64 -0.03 -15.25
C VAL A 248 -12.76 -0.96 -14.77
N LYS A 249 -12.99 -2.08 -15.48
CA LYS A 249 -13.97 -3.09 -15.09
C LYS A 249 -13.64 -3.72 -13.74
N ALA A 250 -12.38 -4.11 -13.51
CA ALA A 250 -11.93 -4.68 -12.23
C ALA A 250 -12.10 -3.69 -11.08
N TRP A 251 -11.78 -2.41 -11.32
CA TRP A 251 -11.90 -1.34 -10.34
C TRP A 251 -13.37 -1.09 -9.92
N TRP A 252 -14.28 -0.98 -10.89
CA TRP A 252 -15.72 -0.78 -10.59
C TRP A 252 -16.36 -1.97 -9.90
N ASN A 253 -15.96 -3.18 -10.29
CA ASN A 253 -16.47 -4.43 -9.73
C ASN A 253 -15.69 -4.91 -8.51
N ALA A 254 -14.75 -4.10 -7.98
CA ALA A 254 -14.00 -4.46 -6.79
C ALA A 254 -14.96 -4.76 -5.63
N PRO A 255 -14.88 -5.97 -5.04
CA PRO A 255 -15.74 -6.35 -3.93
C PRO A 255 -15.45 -5.48 -2.70
N ILE A 256 -16.50 -5.22 -1.94
CA ILE A 256 -16.38 -4.58 -0.64
C ILE A 256 -15.67 -5.57 0.29
N HIS A 257 -14.68 -5.06 1.04
CA HIS A 257 -14.05 -5.83 2.10
C HIS A 257 -15.01 -5.89 3.31
N ALA A 258 -15.35 -7.11 3.69
CA ALA A 258 -16.03 -7.38 4.95
C ALA A 258 -15.08 -8.21 5.82
N PRO A 259 -14.83 -7.80 7.09
CA PRO A 259 -14.11 -8.63 8.04
C PRO A 259 -14.79 -9.99 8.23
N ASP A 260 -14.02 -11.02 8.59
CA ASP A 260 -14.55 -12.36 8.84
C ASP A 260 -15.72 -12.32 9.82
N GLY A 261 -16.79 -12.98 9.44
CA GLY A 261 -18.04 -13.05 10.23
C GLY A 261 -19.06 -11.93 9.95
N ILE A 262 -18.72 -10.93 9.11
CA ILE A 262 -19.69 -9.92 8.65
C ILE A 262 -20.11 -10.26 7.22
N VAL A 263 -21.39 -10.64 7.06
CA VAL A 263 -21.98 -10.95 5.76
C VAL A 263 -23.02 -9.87 5.43
N GLU A 264 -22.92 -9.29 4.24
CA GLU A 264 -23.93 -8.34 3.76
C GLU A 264 -25.27 -9.04 3.54
N GLY A 265 -26.38 -8.41 3.98
CA GLY A 265 -27.72 -8.97 3.83
C GLY A 265 -28.08 -9.31 2.38
N SER A 266 -27.53 -8.59 1.39
CA SER A 266 -27.70 -8.88 -0.03
C SER A 266 -27.10 -10.24 -0.45
N GLN A 267 -26.02 -10.67 0.19
CA GLN A 267 -25.37 -11.96 -0.06
C GLN A 267 -26.16 -13.12 0.54
N LEU A 268 -26.89 -12.86 1.63
CA LEU A 268 -27.75 -13.84 2.28
C LEU A 268 -29.10 -14.03 1.58
N LEU A 269 -29.45 -13.15 0.64
CA LEU A 269 -30.77 -13.18 0.02
C LEU A 269 -31.09 -14.52 -0.66
N SER A 270 -30.11 -15.10 -1.35
CA SER A 270 -30.27 -16.42 -1.99
C SER A 270 -30.49 -17.53 -0.97
N GLU A 271 -29.78 -17.50 0.14
CA GLU A 271 -29.90 -18.49 1.22
C GLU A 271 -31.26 -18.36 1.96
N VAL A 272 -31.65 -17.09 2.20
CA VAL A 272 -32.97 -16.82 2.87
C VAL A 272 -34.14 -17.18 1.99
N LEU A 273 -34.02 -17.10 0.67
CA LEU A 273 -35.08 -17.46 -0.27
C LEU A 273 -35.13 -18.97 -0.59
N GLU A 274 -34.13 -19.74 -0.17
CA GLU A 274 -34.20 -21.19 -0.32
C GLU A 274 -35.34 -21.76 0.53
N PRO A 275 -36.19 -22.60 -0.04
CA PRO A 275 -37.31 -23.18 0.73
C PRO A 275 -36.75 -24.09 1.83
N ILE A 276 -37.29 -23.90 3.04
CA ILE A 276 -36.94 -24.74 4.19
C ILE A 276 -37.37 -26.18 3.90
N VAL A 277 -36.42 -27.09 3.81
CA VAL A 277 -36.69 -28.51 3.57
C VAL A 277 -37.09 -29.16 4.89
N LYS A 278 -38.29 -29.79 4.88
CA LYS A 278 -38.76 -30.57 6.04
C LYS A 278 -37.77 -31.72 6.35
N SER A 279 -37.36 -31.83 7.62
CA SER A 279 -36.48 -32.92 8.04
C SER A 279 -37.16 -34.27 7.91
N ARG A 280 -36.36 -35.32 7.76
CA ARG A 280 -36.82 -36.73 7.85
C ARG A 280 -36.89 -37.24 9.28
N ILE A 281 -36.36 -36.45 10.24
CA ILE A 281 -36.34 -36.78 11.66
C ILE A 281 -37.32 -35.85 12.34
N ASP A 282 -38.34 -36.38 12.99
CA ASP A 282 -39.36 -35.63 13.71
C ASP A 282 -39.21 -35.78 15.23
N TYR A 283 -39.89 -34.92 15.98
CA TYR A 283 -39.95 -34.98 17.42
C TYR A 283 -40.98 -36.01 17.93
N GLY A 284 -41.77 -36.57 17.02
CA GLY A 284 -42.87 -37.45 17.36
C GLY A 284 -44.12 -36.73 17.84
N TRP A 285 -44.14 -35.40 17.85
CA TRP A 285 -45.31 -34.58 18.18
C TRP A 285 -45.73 -33.76 16.98
N LYS A 286 -46.78 -34.15 16.32
CA LYS A 286 -47.25 -33.54 15.05
C LYS A 286 -47.31 -32.02 15.11
N GLY A 287 -47.86 -31.44 16.17
CA GLY A 287 -47.93 -29.97 16.30
C GLY A 287 -46.57 -29.27 16.39
N LEU A 288 -45.60 -29.93 17.02
CA LEU A 288 -44.22 -29.40 17.09
C LEU A 288 -43.52 -29.57 15.74
N ASP A 289 -43.66 -30.72 15.11
CA ASP A 289 -43.04 -31.01 13.82
C ASP A 289 -43.60 -30.10 12.70
N ASP A 290 -44.88 -29.76 12.74
CA ASP A 290 -45.51 -28.84 11.79
C ASP A 290 -45.01 -27.39 11.98
N LEU A 291 -44.64 -27.01 13.19
CA LEU A 291 -44.08 -25.67 13.50
C LEU A 291 -42.58 -25.54 13.23
N THR A 292 -41.84 -26.62 13.48
CA THR A 292 -40.34 -26.59 13.43
C THR A 292 -39.78 -27.24 12.16
N TYR A 293 -40.60 -27.93 11.39
CA TYR A 293 -40.19 -28.77 10.26
C TYR A 293 -39.30 -29.98 10.68
N GLY A 294 -39.36 -30.40 11.94
CA GLY A 294 -38.58 -31.50 12.50
C GLY A 294 -37.17 -31.11 12.92
N ILE A 295 -36.35 -32.11 13.29
CA ILE A 295 -34.95 -31.91 13.74
C ILE A 295 -34.03 -31.92 12.52
N ARG A 296 -33.22 -30.85 12.33
CA ARG A 296 -32.35 -30.69 11.17
C ARG A 296 -30.87 -30.80 11.57
N SER A 297 -30.04 -31.24 10.64
CA SER A 297 -28.61 -31.27 10.83
C SER A 297 -28.07 -29.85 11.03
N GLY A 298 -27.17 -29.67 11.97
CA GLY A 298 -26.56 -28.36 12.32
C GLY A 298 -27.35 -27.54 13.33
N GLU A 299 -28.55 -28.01 13.78
CA GLU A 299 -29.33 -27.33 14.80
C GLU A 299 -29.06 -27.89 16.20
N LEU A 300 -29.00 -27.02 17.19
CA LEU A 300 -28.97 -27.38 18.60
C LEU A 300 -30.41 -27.32 19.16
N VAL A 301 -30.95 -28.45 19.57
CA VAL A 301 -32.25 -28.53 20.21
C VAL A 301 -32.08 -28.72 21.71
N THR A 302 -32.59 -27.79 22.52
CA THR A 302 -32.57 -27.89 23.98
C THR A 302 -34.02 -28.07 24.49
N ILE A 303 -34.27 -29.18 25.19
CA ILE A 303 -35.56 -29.45 25.83
C ILE A 303 -35.38 -29.28 27.34
N THR A 304 -36.21 -28.44 27.94
CA THR A 304 -36.21 -28.24 29.40
C THR A 304 -37.60 -28.59 29.95
N ALA A 305 -37.60 -29.26 31.08
CA ALA A 305 -38.84 -29.57 31.82
C ALA A 305 -38.61 -29.34 33.31
N GLY A 306 -39.66 -28.95 34.02
CA GLY A 306 -39.63 -28.95 35.48
C GLY A 306 -39.62 -30.38 36.01
N THR A 307 -39.00 -30.57 37.16
CA THR A 307 -39.12 -31.83 37.93
C THR A 307 -40.52 -31.92 38.47
N GLY A 308 -41.27 -32.92 38.02
CA GLY A 308 -42.60 -33.26 38.54
C GLY A 308 -42.57 -33.76 39.97
#